data_7b8994033af91ee0a302c7fc3f86d60a
#
_entry.id   7b8994033af91ee0a302c7fc3f86d60a
#
_cell.length_a   1.000
_cell.length_b   1.000
_cell.length_c   1.000
_cell.angle_alpha   90.00
_cell.angle_beta   90.00
_cell.angle_gamma   90.00
#
_symmetry.space_group_name_H-M   'P 1'
#
loop_
_entity.id
_entity.type
_entity.pdbx_description
1 polymer ?
#
loop_
_entity_poly.entity_id
_entity_poly.type
_entity_poly.pdbx_seq_one_letter_code
_entity_poly.pdbx_strand_id
1 'polypeptide(L)'
;MTLLRGGAVDPLSVIIQILATLVIVFLALPLHELAHGWVAYKLGDPTAKYEGRLTLNPLASIDPMGAMFLLLFGIGWAKPVPIDSRYFKNPRSGVALTSLAGPAANLLASYVGCVIYYAIAAFAPYNAFVHYILLFFSYFSFINAVLAVFNLVPLPPLDGSKILAALLSDRARYKFYQYQNMLSMIGMLLIVSGAFTGPLSVLENAVYGGVSWLAALPFRLAGVL
;
A
#
# COMPACT_ATOMS: atom_id res chain seq x y z
N MET A 1 -4.11 13.07 -10.66
CA MET A 1 -5.18 14.08 -10.66
C MET A 1 -4.97 15.15 -11.73
N THR A 2 -4.73 14.77 -12.98
CA THR A 2 -4.53 15.67 -14.13
C THR A 2 -5.83 16.04 -14.85
N LEU A 3 -6.92 15.33 -14.58
CA LEU A 3 -8.23 15.58 -15.20
C LEU A 3 -8.87 16.95 -14.88
N LEU A 4 -8.37 17.68 -13.87
CA LEU A 4 -8.95 18.96 -13.43
C LEU A 4 -8.12 20.19 -13.84
N ARG A 5 -7.06 20.05 -14.64
CA ARG A 5 -6.19 21.16 -15.06
C ARG A 5 -6.30 21.56 -16.53
N GLY A 6 -7.43 21.37 -17.22
CA GLY A 6 -7.73 22.01 -18.50
C GLY A 6 -6.70 21.83 -19.65
N GLY A 7 -5.74 20.94 -19.53
CA GLY A 7 -4.81 20.54 -20.59
C GLY A 7 -5.40 19.38 -21.40
N ALA A 8 -5.08 19.26 -22.67
CA ALA A 8 -5.44 18.12 -23.48
C ALA A 8 -4.90 16.85 -22.82
N VAL A 9 -5.83 16.01 -22.29
CA VAL A 9 -5.46 14.76 -21.64
C VAL A 9 -5.07 13.77 -22.73
N ASP A 10 -3.81 13.34 -22.76
CA ASP A 10 -3.39 12.28 -23.66
C ASP A 10 -4.12 10.98 -23.30
N PRO A 11 -4.99 10.44 -24.19
CA PRO A 11 -5.77 9.23 -23.89
C PRO A 11 -4.90 8.03 -23.50
N LEU A 12 -3.69 7.93 -24.04
CA LEU A 12 -2.78 6.84 -23.79
C LEU A 12 -2.21 6.91 -22.37
N SER A 13 -1.92 8.12 -21.87
CA SER A 13 -1.48 8.29 -20.48
C SER A 13 -2.57 7.89 -19.47
N VAL A 14 -3.86 8.11 -19.78
CA VAL A 14 -4.98 7.64 -18.96
C VAL A 14 -5.05 6.10 -18.96
N ILE A 15 -4.87 5.48 -20.11
CA ILE A 15 -4.84 4.01 -20.22
C ILE A 15 -3.69 3.44 -19.38
N ILE A 16 -2.50 4.05 -19.43
CA ILE A 16 -1.36 3.63 -18.62
C ILE A 16 -1.64 3.77 -17.11
N GLN A 17 -2.30 4.84 -16.68
CA GLN A 17 -2.72 4.99 -15.28
C GLN A 17 -3.70 3.88 -14.86
N ILE A 18 -4.69 3.57 -15.71
CA ILE A 18 -5.64 2.49 -15.46
C ILE A 18 -4.91 1.14 -15.37
N LEU A 19 -4.00 0.86 -16.30
CA LEU A 19 -3.19 -0.37 -16.27
C LEU A 19 -2.34 -0.46 -15.00
N ALA A 20 -1.68 0.62 -14.60
CA ALA A 20 -0.91 0.66 -13.35
C ALA A 20 -1.82 0.38 -12.14
N THR A 21 -3.01 0.97 -12.10
CA THR A 21 -3.99 0.74 -11.04
C THR A 21 -4.48 -0.71 -11.02
N LEU A 22 -4.75 -1.31 -12.17
CA LEU A 22 -5.12 -2.74 -12.27
C LEU A 22 -3.99 -3.64 -11.74
N VAL A 23 -2.74 -3.37 -12.12
CA VAL A 23 -1.59 -4.14 -11.59
C VAL A 23 -1.48 -3.99 -10.08
N ILE A 24 -1.77 -2.82 -9.52
CA ILE A 24 -1.79 -2.64 -8.07
C ILE A 24 -2.90 -3.46 -7.42
N VAL A 25 -4.12 -3.42 -7.94
CA VAL A 25 -5.25 -4.19 -7.39
C VAL A 25 -5.00 -5.70 -7.49
N PHE A 26 -4.44 -6.18 -8.60
CA PHE A 26 -4.28 -7.61 -8.86
C PHE A 26 -2.93 -8.19 -8.38
N LEU A 27 -1.95 -7.37 -8.07
CA LEU A 27 -0.62 -7.81 -7.62
C LEU A 27 -0.19 -7.18 -6.31
N ALA A 28 -0.20 -5.84 -6.20
CA ALA A 28 0.34 -5.16 -5.03
C ALA A 28 -0.53 -5.37 -3.78
N LEU A 29 -1.87 -5.34 -3.90
CA LEU A 29 -2.76 -5.66 -2.78
C LEU A 29 -2.64 -7.12 -2.33
N PRO A 30 -2.67 -8.15 -3.22
CA PRO A 30 -2.38 -9.52 -2.82
C PRO A 30 -1.01 -9.71 -2.17
N LEU A 31 0.02 -8.99 -2.64
CA LEU A 31 1.35 -9.02 -2.05
C LEU A 31 1.35 -8.41 -0.63
N HIS A 32 0.65 -7.31 -0.43
CA HIS A 32 0.44 -6.67 0.87
C HIS A 32 -0.22 -7.65 1.86
N GLU A 33 -1.34 -8.26 1.47
CA GLU A 33 -2.05 -9.26 2.29
C GLU A 33 -1.21 -10.51 2.55
N LEU A 34 -0.51 -11.00 1.51
CA LEU A 34 0.42 -12.12 1.66
C LEU A 34 1.53 -11.80 2.67
N ALA A 35 2.07 -10.58 2.66
CA ALA A 35 3.10 -10.17 3.60
C ALA A 35 2.61 -10.24 5.05
N HIS A 36 1.40 -9.75 5.33
CA HIS A 36 0.77 -9.92 6.65
C HIS A 36 0.68 -11.39 7.05
N GLY A 37 0.06 -12.22 6.22
CA GLY A 37 -0.11 -13.64 6.50
C GLY A 37 1.22 -14.39 6.64
N TRP A 38 2.21 -14.06 5.83
CA TRP A 38 3.53 -14.70 5.88
C TRP A 38 4.29 -14.36 7.15
N VAL A 39 4.28 -13.09 7.58
CA VAL A 39 4.92 -12.68 8.85
C VAL A 39 4.16 -13.29 10.03
N ALA A 40 2.83 -13.29 10.03
CA ALA A 40 2.03 -13.96 11.05
C ALA A 40 2.41 -15.46 11.17
N TYR A 41 2.51 -16.16 10.02
CA TYR A 41 2.92 -17.56 9.98
C TYR A 41 4.32 -17.77 10.55
N LYS A 42 5.29 -16.91 10.22
CA LYS A 42 6.66 -16.97 10.75
C LYS A 42 6.71 -16.70 12.26
N LEU A 43 5.77 -15.92 12.79
CA LEU A 43 5.65 -15.63 14.21
C LEU A 43 4.85 -16.70 15.00
N GLY A 44 4.35 -17.74 14.30
CA GLY A 44 3.69 -18.89 14.89
C GLY A 44 2.20 -19.00 14.67
N ASP A 45 1.57 -18.05 13.95
CA ASP A 45 0.13 -18.10 13.62
C ASP A 45 -0.11 -18.83 12.28
N PRO A 46 -0.66 -20.06 12.29
CA PRO A 46 -0.90 -20.82 11.08
C PRO A 46 -2.24 -20.49 10.40
N THR A 47 -3.05 -19.57 10.96
CA THR A 47 -4.43 -19.31 10.55
C THR A 47 -4.52 -18.99 9.07
N ALA A 48 -3.74 -18.01 8.59
CA ALA A 48 -3.73 -17.61 7.18
C ALA A 48 -3.33 -18.77 6.24
N LYS A 49 -2.44 -19.66 6.69
CA LYS A 49 -2.04 -20.85 5.92
C LYS A 49 -3.18 -21.86 5.81
N TYR A 50 -3.86 -22.16 6.91
CA TYR A 50 -4.98 -23.12 6.91
C TYR A 50 -6.17 -22.63 6.11
N GLU A 51 -6.39 -21.31 6.04
CA GLU A 51 -7.44 -20.72 5.22
C GLU A 51 -7.02 -20.51 3.76
N GLY A 52 -5.84 -20.99 3.33
CA GLY A 52 -5.37 -20.85 1.95
C GLY A 52 -5.07 -19.41 1.54
N ARG A 53 -4.83 -18.51 2.54
CA ARG A 53 -4.63 -17.08 2.32
C ARG A 53 -3.15 -16.70 2.05
N LEU A 54 -2.21 -17.64 2.19
CA LEU A 54 -0.80 -17.44 1.80
C LEU A 54 -0.62 -17.63 0.29
N THR A 55 -1.22 -16.75 -0.50
CA THR A 55 -1.24 -16.83 -1.96
C THR A 55 -1.20 -15.43 -2.59
N LEU A 56 -0.62 -15.35 -3.79
CA LEU A 56 -0.70 -14.16 -4.65
C LEU A 56 -1.95 -14.17 -5.54
N ASN A 57 -2.84 -15.16 -5.41
CA ASN A 57 -4.08 -15.18 -6.18
C ASN A 57 -4.95 -13.98 -5.77
N PRO A 58 -5.20 -13.00 -6.66
CA PRO A 58 -5.96 -11.81 -6.33
C PRO A 58 -7.40 -12.11 -5.91
N LEU A 59 -8.00 -13.19 -6.44
CA LEU A 59 -9.36 -13.60 -6.09
C LEU A 59 -9.49 -13.98 -4.60
N ALA A 60 -8.41 -14.42 -3.96
CA ALA A 60 -8.42 -14.70 -2.52
C ALA A 60 -8.51 -13.41 -1.68
N SER A 61 -8.03 -12.28 -2.20
CA SER A 61 -7.96 -10.99 -1.51
C SER A 61 -9.09 -10.03 -1.93
N ILE A 62 -9.85 -10.34 -2.97
CA ILE A 62 -10.97 -9.49 -3.42
C ILE A 62 -12.17 -9.70 -2.49
N ASP A 63 -12.67 -8.60 -1.95
CA ASP A 63 -14.00 -8.53 -1.34
C ASP A 63 -14.99 -8.06 -2.41
N PRO A 64 -16.06 -8.81 -2.71
CA PRO A 64 -17.02 -8.42 -3.75
C PRO A 64 -17.69 -7.07 -3.49
N MET A 65 -18.01 -6.74 -2.23
CA MET A 65 -18.59 -5.45 -1.86
C MET A 65 -17.54 -4.34 -1.99
N GLY A 66 -16.31 -4.58 -1.50
CA GLY A 66 -15.20 -3.65 -1.64
C GLY A 66 -14.88 -3.35 -3.11
N ALA A 67 -14.90 -4.36 -3.97
CA ALA A 67 -14.71 -4.21 -5.42
C ALA A 67 -15.85 -3.41 -6.07
N MET A 68 -17.10 -3.69 -5.70
CA MET A 68 -18.26 -2.93 -6.19
C MET A 68 -18.18 -1.45 -5.77
N PHE A 69 -17.83 -1.16 -4.52
CA PHE A 69 -17.65 0.20 -4.03
C PHE A 69 -16.50 0.92 -4.73
N LEU A 70 -15.40 0.21 -5.03
CA LEU A 70 -14.29 0.76 -5.80
C LEU A 70 -14.74 1.20 -7.21
N LEU A 71 -15.56 0.40 -7.87
CA LEU A 71 -16.07 0.71 -9.21
C LEU A 71 -17.07 1.87 -9.22
N LEU A 72 -17.94 1.96 -8.19
CA LEU A 72 -19.02 2.97 -8.16
C LEU A 72 -18.55 4.30 -7.56
N PHE A 73 -17.68 4.27 -6.57
CA PHE A 73 -17.32 5.43 -5.74
C PHE A 73 -15.83 5.75 -5.74
N GLY A 74 -15.00 4.91 -6.39
CA GLY A 74 -13.53 5.07 -6.37
C GLY A 74 -12.86 4.72 -5.04
N ILE A 75 -13.62 4.16 -4.09
CA ILE A 75 -13.15 3.72 -2.77
C ILE A 75 -13.55 2.27 -2.60
N GLY A 76 -12.57 1.41 -2.26
CA GLY A 76 -12.82 0.00 -2.03
C GLY A 76 -11.88 -0.57 -0.96
N TRP A 77 -12.12 -1.81 -0.59
CA TRP A 77 -11.29 -2.53 0.37
C TRP A 77 -11.07 -3.97 -0.09
N ALA A 78 -9.98 -4.56 0.37
CA ALA A 78 -9.67 -5.97 0.18
C ALA A 78 -10.23 -6.80 1.35
N LYS A 79 -10.40 -8.08 1.13
CA LYS A 79 -10.71 -9.04 2.20
C LYS A 79 -9.45 -9.25 3.03
N PRO A 80 -9.42 -8.83 4.31
CA PRO A 80 -8.22 -8.90 5.13
C PRO A 80 -7.79 -10.36 5.38
N VAL A 81 -6.48 -10.57 5.54
CA VAL A 81 -5.93 -11.86 5.96
C VAL A 81 -6.29 -12.11 7.44
N PRO A 82 -6.82 -13.29 7.78
CA PRO A 82 -7.12 -13.63 9.16
C PRO A 82 -5.83 -13.82 9.97
N ILE A 83 -5.77 -13.21 11.14
CA ILE A 83 -4.64 -13.26 12.08
C ILE A 83 -5.18 -13.54 13.47
N ASP A 84 -4.64 -14.56 14.13
CA ASP A 84 -4.96 -14.89 15.50
C ASP A 84 -3.76 -14.65 16.43
N SER A 85 -3.82 -13.54 17.16
CA SER A 85 -2.74 -13.11 18.04
C SER A 85 -2.45 -14.05 19.22
N ARG A 86 -3.32 -15.04 19.49
CA ARG A 86 -3.14 -16.05 20.53
C ARG A 86 -1.98 -17.01 20.23
N TYR A 87 -1.65 -17.18 18.96
CA TYR A 87 -0.49 -18.00 18.53
C TYR A 87 0.85 -17.31 18.66
N PHE A 88 0.87 -15.99 18.86
CA PHE A 88 2.15 -15.26 18.98
C PHE A 88 2.75 -15.44 20.37
N LYS A 89 4.06 -15.70 20.45
CA LYS A 89 4.81 -15.72 21.72
C LYS A 89 4.65 -14.42 22.51
N ASN A 90 4.62 -13.30 21.80
CA ASN A 90 4.30 -11.99 22.34
C ASN A 90 3.21 -11.36 21.46
N PRO A 91 1.95 -11.36 21.88
CA PRO A 91 0.84 -10.85 21.10
C PRO A 91 0.98 -9.39 20.66
N ARG A 92 1.60 -8.54 21.50
CA ARG A 92 1.78 -7.11 21.16
C ARG A 92 2.74 -6.92 20.00
N SER A 93 3.97 -7.43 20.13
CA SER A 93 4.97 -7.33 19.09
C SER A 93 4.58 -8.12 17.85
N GLY A 94 3.93 -9.29 18.03
CA GLY A 94 3.43 -10.10 16.92
C GLY A 94 2.42 -9.33 16.05
N VAL A 95 1.42 -8.71 16.65
CA VAL A 95 0.44 -7.87 15.94
C VAL A 95 1.11 -6.69 15.27
N ALA A 96 2.02 -5.97 15.96
CA ALA A 96 2.71 -4.82 15.39
C ALA A 96 3.57 -5.19 14.16
N LEU A 97 4.39 -6.25 14.28
CA LEU A 97 5.25 -6.72 13.18
C LEU A 97 4.43 -7.22 11.99
N THR A 98 3.37 -7.97 12.28
CA THR A 98 2.45 -8.44 11.24
C THR A 98 1.79 -7.26 10.53
N SER A 99 1.30 -6.26 11.26
CA SER A 99 0.67 -5.08 10.66
C SER A 99 1.65 -4.19 9.88
N LEU A 100 2.93 -4.17 10.25
CA LEU A 100 3.96 -3.45 9.51
C LEU A 100 4.33 -4.15 8.19
N ALA A 101 4.11 -5.46 8.08
CA ALA A 101 4.56 -6.26 6.94
C ALA A 101 3.91 -5.83 5.61
N GLY A 102 2.61 -5.52 5.61
CA GLY A 102 1.90 -5.02 4.42
C GLY A 102 2.47 -3.71 3.89
N PRO A 103 2.51 -2.64 4.71
CA PRO A 103 3.16 -1.38 4.32
C PRO A 103 4.61 -1.54 3.86
N ALA A 104 5.40 -2.42 4.52
CA ALA A 104 6.77 -2.70 4.12
C ALA A 104 6.84 -3.38 2.73
N ALA A 105 5.92 -4.30 2.43
CA ALA A 105 5.82 -4.91 1.11
C ALA A 105 5.50 -3.89 0.01
N ASN A 106 4.62 -2.93 0.30
CA ASN A 106 4.31 -1.84 -0.64
C ASN A 106 5.53 -0.91 -0.84
N LEU A 107 6.28 -0.57 0.22
CA LEU A 107 7.52 0.22 0.07
C LEU A 107 8.56 -0.53 -0.75
N LEU A 108 8.69 -1.84 -0.58
CA LEU A 108 9.58 -2.67 -1.38
C LEU A 108 9.13 -2.69 -2.85
N ALA A 109 7.83 -2.84 -3.13
CA ALA A 109 7.27 -2.77 -4.49
C ALA A 109 7.53 -1.40 -5.13
N SER A 110 7.34 -0.31 -4.38
CA SER A 110 7.68 1.05 -4.81
C SER A 110 9.15 1.17 -5.18
N TYR A 111 10.05 0.68 -4.33
CA TYR A 111 11.49 0.70 -4.56
C TYR A 111 11.88 -0.08 -5.82
N VAL A 112 11.39 -1.31 -5.98
CA VAL A 112 11.64 -2.15 -7.16
C VAL A 112 11.15 -1.45 -8.44
N GLY A 113 9.96 -0.85 -8.40
CA GLY A 113 9.42 -0.08 -9.53
C GLY A 113 10.30 1.13 -9.88
N CYS A 114 10.81 1.86 -8.87
CA CYS A 114 11.76 2.96 -9.10
C CYS A 114 13.09 2.46 -9.68
N VAL A 115 13.63 1.33 -9.21
CA VAL A 115 14.87 0.75 -9.78
C VAL A 115 14.66 0.40 -11.24
N ILE A 116 13.54 -0.23 -11.61
CA ILE A 116 13.21 -0.55 -13.01
C ILE A 116 13.08 0.74 -13.83
N TYR A 117 12.40 1.75 -13.29
CA TYR A 117 12.27 3.06 -13.93
C TYR A 117 13.66 3.64 -14.27
N TYR A 118 14.56 3.72 -13.29
CA TYR A 118 15.88 4.30 -13.50
C TYR A 118 16.76 3.44 -14.41
N ALA A 119 16.65 2.10 -14.34
CA ALA A 119 17.36 1.23 -15.26
C ALA A 119 16.94 1.47 -16.72
N ILE A 120 15.64 1.59 -16.98
CA ILE A 120 15.12 1.88 -18.32
C ILE A 120 15.55 3.28 -18.75
N ALA A 121 15.42 4.27 -17.86
CA ALA A 121 15.81 5.65 -18.18
C ALA A 121 17.30 5.81 -18.50
N ALA A 122 18.16 5.01 -17.86
CA ALA A 122 19.62 5.06 -18.06
C ALA A 122 20.09 4.33 -19.33
N PHE A 123 19.44 3.22 -19.69
CA PHE A 123 20.00 2.32 -20.71
C PHE A 123 19.14 2.17 -21.98
N ALA A 124 17.84 2.52 -21.92
CA ALA A 124 17.00 2.40 -23.09
C ALA A 124 17.00 3.69 -23.94
N PRO A 125 17.08 3.59 -25.29
CA PRO A 125 16.95 4.76 -26.16
C PRO A 125 15.55 5.36 -26.00
N TYR A 126 15.48 6.68 -25.75
CA TYR A 126 14.21 7.35 -25.55
C TYR A 126 13.36 7.36 -26.82
N ASN A 127 12.15 6.83 -26.72
CA ASN A 127 11.11 6.86 -27.75
C ASN A 127 9.71 6.82 -27.09
N ALA A 128 8.66 6.93 -27.90
CA ALA A 128 7.29 6.95 -27.39
C ALA A 128 6.93 5.70 -26.55
N PHE A 129 7.37 4.52 -26.93
CA PHE A 129 7.14 3.29 -26.19
C PHE A 129 7.84 3.30 -24.83
N VAL A 130 9.10 3.68 -24.78
CA VAL A 130 9.88 3.82 -23.53
C VAL A 130 9.26 4.88 -22.63
N HIS A 131 8.78 6.01 -23.18
CA HIS A 131 8.06 7.02 -22.40
C HIS A 131 6.88 6.43 -21.62
N TYR A 132 6.02 5.62 -22.26
CA TYR A 132 4.86 5.03 -21.56
C TYR A 132 5.24 3.94 -20.56
N ILE A 133 6.31 3.19 -20.78
CA ILE A 133 6.85 2.27 -19.78
C ILE A 133 7.36 3.03 -18.54
N LEU A 134 8.09 4.10 -18.73
CA LEU A 134 8.56 4.97 -17.65
C LEU A 134 7.37 5.57 -16.88
N LEU A 135 6.35 6.04 -17.59
CA LEU A 135 5.13 6.55 -17.00
C LEU A 135 4.41 5.48 -16.14
N PHE A 136 4.31 4.25 -16.64
CA PHE A 136 3.75 3.11 -15.90
C PHE A 136 4.50 2.87 -14.58
N PHE A 137 5.83 2.73 -14.62
CA PHE A 137 6.62 2.47 -13.41
C PHE A 137 6.63 3.66 -12.44
N SER A 138 6.54 4.88 -12.94
CA SER A 138 6.36 6.07 -12.11
C SER A 138 5.04 6.00 -11.31
N TYR A 139 3.91 5.74 -11.98
CA TYR A 139 2.61 5.57 -11.31
C TYR A 139 2.58 4.37 -10.36
N PHE A 140 3.09 3.22 -10.81
CA PHE A 140 3.17 2.01 -9.99
C PHE A 140 3.93 2.27 -8.68
N SER A 141 5.10 2.87 -8.78
CA SER A 141 5.95 3.15 -7.62
C SER A 141 5.31 4.18 -6.69
N PHE A 142 4.78 5.27 -7.25
CA PHE A 142 4.11 6.31 -6.47
C PHE A 142 2.90 5.76 -5.71
N ILE A 143 2.01 5.02 -6.37
CA ILE A 143 0.81 4.49 -5.70
C ILE A 143 1.17 3.47 -4.61
N ASN A 144 2.20 2.64 -4.82
CA ASN A 144 2.68 1.75 -3.76
C ASN A 144 3.24 2.51 -2.55
N ALA A 145 3.95 3.63 -2.75
CA ALA A 145 4.39 4.50 -1.65
C ALA A 145 3.19 5.12 -0.92
N VAL A 146 2.19 5.61 -1.67
CA VAL A 146 0.93 6.13 -1.12
C VAL A 146 0.22 5.08 -0.27
N LEU A 147 0.06 3.86 -0.78
CA LEU A 147 -0.58 2.75 -0.04
C LEU A 147 0.17 2.42 1.25
N ALA A 148 1.50 2.45 1.24
CA ALA A 148 2.30 2.21 2.43
C ALA A 148 2.08 3.30 3.49
N VAL A 149 2.15 4.57 3.10
CA VAL A 149 1.93 5.71 4.00
C VAL A 149 0.51 5.72 4.54
N PHE A 150 -0.48 5.52 3.66
CA PHE A 150 -1.89 5.50 4.02
C PHE A 150 -2.18 4.41 5.05
N ASN A 151 -1.68 3.18 4.84
CA ASN A 151 -1.88 2.08 5.78
C ASN A 151 -1.14 2.27 7.11
N LEU A 152 -0.13 3.13 7.19
CA LEU A 152 0.56 3.48 8.44
C LEU A 152 -0.17 4.57 9.26
N VAL A 153 -1.23 5.18 8.74
CA VAL A 153 -2.06 6.13 9.51
C VAL A 153 -2.64 5.41 10.73
N PRO A 154 -2.49 5.96 11.96
CA PRO A 154 -2.90 5.29 13.20
C PRO A 154 -4.41 5.36 13.47
N LEU A 155 -5.21 5.13 12.44
CA LEU A 155 -6.67 5.14 12.48
C LEU A 155 -7.25 3.82 12.00
N PRO A 156 -8.17 3.18 12.77
CA PRO A 156 -8.91 2.03 12.26
C PRO A 156 -9.73 2.41 11.00
N PRO A 157 -9.83 1.53 10.01
CA PRO A 157 -9.41 0.11 10.00
C PRO A 157 -7.97 -0.14 9.50
N LEU A 158 -7.13 0.89 9.33
CA LEU A 158 -5.80 0.81 8.75
C LEU A 158 -4.81 0.08 9.68
N ASP A 159 -3.73 -0.47 9.09
CA ASP A 159 -2.73 -1.26 9.83
C ASP A 159 -1.98 -0.45 10.89
N GLY A 160 -1.74 0.84 10.64
CA GLY A 160 -1.14 1.76 11.60
C GLY A 160 -1.89 1.83 12.93
N SER A 161 -3.21 1.58 12.93
CA SER A 161 -4.01 1.52 14.14
C SER A 161 -3.64 0.34 15.06
N LYS A 162 -3.31 -0.81 14.46
CA LYS A 162 -2.88 -2.01 15.18
C LYS A 162 -1.46 -1.82 15.74
N ILE A 163 -0.60 -1.12 14.98
CA ILE A 163 0.75 -0.73 15.44
C ILE A 163 0.62 0.22 16.63
N LEU A 164 -0.22 1.26 16.52
CA LEU A 164 -0.51 2.17 17.64
C LEU A 164 -1.03 1.40 18.85
N ALA A 165 -2.02 0.53 18.68
CA ALA A 165 -2.59 -0.27 19.76
C ALA A 165 -1.54 -1.12 20.50
N ALA A 166 -0.53 -1.64 19.78
CA ALA A 166 0.56 -2.42 20.38
C ALA A 166 1.49 -1.56 21.27
N LEU A 167 1.61 -0.27 20.99
CA LEU A 167 2.43 0.68 21.76
C LEU A 167 1.70 1.24 23.00
N LEU A 168 0.36 1.13 23.04
CA LEU A 168 -0.44 1.64 24.16
C LEU A 168 -0.28 0.78 25.43
N SER A 169 -0.47 1.42 26.61
CA SER A 169 -0.64 0.70 27.88
C SER A 169 -1.89 -0.19 27.83
N ASP A 170 -1.97 -1.22 28.68
CA ASP A 170 -3.12 -2.15 28.69
C ASP A 170 -4.46 -1.44 28.84
N ARG A 171 -4.52 -0.46 29.74
CA ARG A 171 -5.75 0.33 29.96
C ARG A 171 -6.15 1.17 28.73
N ALA A 172 -5.16 1.80 28.09
CA ALA A 172 -5.41 2.61 26.88
C ALA A 172 -5.81 1.72 25.70
N ARG A 173 -5.12 0.57 25.52
CA ARG A 173 -5.42 -0.41 24.49
C ARG A 173 -6.82 -1.01 24.64
N TYR A 174 -7.24 -1.34 25.87
CA TYR A 174 -8.59 -1.82 26.13
C TYR A 174 -9.64 -0.77 25.68
N LYS A 175 -9.46 0.50 26.06
CA LYS A 175 -10.34 1.58 25.60
C LYS A 175 -10.30 1.76 24.09
N PHE A 176 -9.12 1.67 23.47
CA PHE A 176 -8.97 1.77 22.03
C PHE A 176 -9.80 0.72 21.30
N TYR A 177 -9.72 -0.54 21.71
CA TYR A 177 -10.52 -1.61 21.12
C TYR A 177 -12.02 -1.50 21.45
N GLN A 178 -12.37 -1.01 22.65
CA GLN A 178 -13.75 -0.74 23.01
C GLN A 178 -14.43 0.26 22.06
N TYR A 179 -13.70 1.27 21.61
CA TYR A 179 -14.21 2.31 20.71
C TYR A 179 -13.80 2.10 19.25
N GLN A 180 -13.22 0.97 18.90
CA GLN A 180 -12.66 0.71 17.57
C GLN A 180 -13.67 0.93 16.44
N ASN A 181 -14.92 0.48 16.58
CA ASN A 181 -15.95 0.65 15.55
C ASN A 181 -16.30 2.12 15.34
N MET A 182 -16.41 2.90 16.42
CA MET A 182 -16.66 4.33 16.34
C MET A 182 -15.47 5.05 15.69
N LEU A 183 -14.24 4.71 16.09
CA LEU A 183 -13.02 5.27 15.50
C LEU A 183 -12.89 4.92 14.02
N SER A 184 -13.29 3.69 13.61
CA SER A 184 -13.30 3.29 12.20
C SER A 184 -14.29 4.12 11.39
N MET A 185 -15.49 4.36 11.94
CA MET A 185 -16.50 5.19 11.28
C MET A 185 -16.03 6.64 11.13
N ILE A 186 -15.50 7.23 12.19
CA ILE A 186 -14.93 8.59 12.16
C ILE A 186 -13.76 8.66 11.19
N GLY A 187 -12.83 7.67 11.25
CA GLY A 187 -11.69 7.59 10.33
C GLY A 187 -12.13 7.54 8.88
N MET A 188 -13.12 6.70 8.56
CA MET A 188 -13.67 6.61 7.20
C MET A 188 -14.31 7.93 6.75
N LEU A 189 -15.07 8.61 7.62
CA LEU A 189 -15.65 9.92 7.30
C LEU A 189 -14.57 10.97 7.03
N LEU A 190 -13.49 10.99 7.83
CA LEU A 190 -12.37 11.91 7.63
C LEU A 190 -11.60 11.61 6.33
N ILE A 191 -11.46 10.33 5.96
CA ILE A 191 -10.85 9.93 4.67
C ILE A 191 -11.72 10.42 3.51
N VAL A 192 -13.02 10.12 3.54
CA VAL A 192 -13.97 10.47 2.47
C VAL A 192 -14.13 11.99 2.34
N SER A 193 -14.10 12.74 3.45
CA SER A 193 -14.17 14.21 3.43
C SER A 193 -12.90 14.87 2.86
N GLY A 194 -11.82 14.12 2.65
CA GLY A 194 -10.55 14.66 2.18
C GLY A 194 -9.75 15.43 3.24
N ALA A 195 -10.14 15.36 4.52
CA ALA A 195 -9.48 16.09 5.62
C ALA A 195 -7.98 15.77 5.74
N PHE A 196 -7.57 14.56 5.33
CA PHE A 196 -6.19 14.11 5.36
C PHE A 196 -5.40 14.34 4.07
N THR A 197 -6.03 14.79 2.98
CA THR A 197 -5.34 14.90 1.67
C THR A 197 -4.12 15.81 1.73
N GLY A 198 -4.21 16.97 2.39
CA GLY A 198 -3.08 17.90 2.52
C GLY A 198 -1.90 17.32 3.31
N PRO A 199 -2.08 16.97 4.59
CA PRO A 199 -1.00 16.40 5.41
C PRO A 199 -0.43 15.10 4.85
N LEU A 200 -1.29 14.18 4.34
CA LEU A 200 -0.85 12.92 3.76
C LEU A 200 -0.05 13.13 2.50
N SER A 201 -0.47 14.03 1.60
CA SER A 201 0.27 14.28 0.35
C SER A 201 1.71 14.75 0.59
N VAL A 202 1.96 15.52 1.64
CA VAL A 202 3.32 15.94 2.02
C VAL A 202 4.15 14.72 2.42
N LEU A 203 3.59 13.84 3.27
CA LEU A 203 4.28 12.64 3.74
C LEU A 203 4.47 11.61 2.59
N GLU A 204 3.46 11.41 1.77
CA GLU A 204 3.51 10.54 0.59
C GLU A 204 4.61 10.97 -0.38
N ASN A 205 4.68 12.27 -0.69
CA ASN A 205 5.72 12.82 -1.56
C ASN A 205 7.11 12.71 -0.93
N ALA A 206 7.25 12.93 0.37
CA ALA A 206 8.51 12.78 1.08
C ALA A 206 9.00 11.32 1.09
N VAL A 207 8.12 10.36 1.38
CA VAL A 207 8.44 8.92 1.37
C VAL A 207 8.77 8.46 -0.04
N TYR A 208 7.95 8.80 -1.03
CA TYR A 208 8.24 8.48 -2.43
C TYR A 208 9.55 9.10 -2.92
N GLY A 209 9.81 10.37 -2.57
CA GLY A 209 11.06 11.05 -2.89
C GLY A 209 12.28 10.34 -2.30
N GLY A 210 12.19 9.90 -1.04
CA GLY A 210 13.23 9.11 -0.38
C GLY A 210 13.47 7.75 -1.05
N VAL A 211 12.40 7.02 -1.34
CA VAL A 211 12.47 5.72 -2.05
C VAL A 211 13.07 5.90 -3.44
N SER A 212 12.62 6.89 -4.18
CA SER A 212 13.11 7.22 -5.53
C SER A 212 14.59 7.63 -5.51
N TRP A 213 15.00 8.44 -4.53
CA TRP A 213 16.39 8.83 -4.35
C TRP A 213 17.30 7.63 -4.08
N LEU A 214 16.90 6.73 -3.18
CA LEU A 214 17.61 5.48 -2.88
C LEU A 214 17.74 4.60 -4.13
N ALA A 215 16.67 4.46 -4.90
CA ALA A 215 16.64 3.65 -6.11
C ALA A 215 17.52 4.25 -7.22
N ALA A 216 17.64 5.59 -7.31
CA ALA A 216 18.48 6.28 -8.26
C ALA A 216 19.99 6.20 -7.91
N LEU A 217 20.32 5.97 -6.64
CA LEU A 217 21.70 6.09 -6.13
C LEU A 217 22.72 5.23 -6.89
N PRO A 218 22.48 3.93 -7.20
CA PRO A 218 23.41 3.12 -7.95
C PRO A 218 23.72 3.68 -9.35
N PHE A 219 22.70 4.20 -10.02
CA PHE A 219 22.81 4.74 -11.38
C PHE A 219 23.56 6.09 -11.40
N ARG A 220 23.33 6.94 -10.39
CA ARG A 220 24.08 8.19 -10.20
C ARG A 220 25.56 7.94 -9.90
N LEU A 221 25.85 6.98 -9.01
CA LEU A 221 27.24 6.61 -8.70
C LEU A 221 27.97 6.00 -9.89
N ALA A 222 27.25 5.33 -10.79
CA ALA A 222 27.78 4.83 -12.06
C ALA A 222 27.90 5.90 -13.15
N GLY A 223 27.46 7.14 -12.91
CA GLY A 223 27.52 8.24 -13.88
C GLY A 223 26.61 8.08 -15.11
N VAL A 224 25.52 7.30 -14.98
CA VAL A 224 24.58 7.03 -16.08
C VAL A 224 23.24 7.80 -15.95
N LEU A 225 23.09 8.58 -14.87
CA LEU A 225 21.97 9.53 -14.62
C LEU A 225 22.51 10.89 -14.23
#